data_6cc8c3e5fc626eb6b8bc3b9966e10f32
#
_entry.id   6cc8c3e5fc626eb6b8bc3b9966e10f32
#
_cell.length_a   1.000
_cell.length_b   1.000
_cell.length_c   1.000
_cell.angle_alpha   90.00
_cell.angle_beta   90.00
_cell.angle_gamma   90.00
#
_symmetry.space_group_name_H-M   'P 1'
#
loop_
_entity.id
_entity.type
_entity.pdbx_description
1 polymer ?
#
loop_
_entity_poly.entity_id
_entity_poly.type
_entity_poly.pdbx_seq_one_letter_code
_entity_poly.pdbx_strand_id
1 'polypeptide(L)'
;VLGGKHLRCFDYPFDPAFILQKKRALRRELLASEGLVPKKVAILSGSTVGEIKNILELFLLNAGIRPEFYVGGYALFYEELTFDADGALAAFAPDIIYVHTSARNLGNLPLQTDTPEQAEEKFAAECARWQGMWKAAARFGCPVVQNNFELPGLRVMGSMDAVDPHGRVRFVNRMNAMLADWAAATPNFYLHDLCWLSASVGVDSWCAPAAWYAYKYALDMQYIPLLCHSVANIIKSIFGKNKKGVV
;
A
#
# COMPACT_ATOMS: atom_id res chain seq x y z
N VAL A 1 27.21 6.78 -10.77
CA VAL A 1 26.86 5.62 -11.62
C VAL A 1 26.37 4.54 -10.68
N LEU A 2 25.08 4.20 -10.73
CA LEU A 2 24.47 3.17 -9.89
C LEU A 2 24.88 1.80 -10.43
N GLY A 3 25.65 1.07 -9.65
CA GLY A 3 26.17 -0.25 -9.98
C GLY A 3 25.14 -1.35 -9.75
N GLY A 4 24.07 -1.41 -10.55
CA GLY A 4 23.12 -2.51 -10.55
C GLY A 4 22.71 -2.84 -11.98
N LYS A 5 22.43 -4.12 -12.28
CA LYS A 5 21.90 -4.52 -13.59
C LYS A 5 20.46 -4.04 -13.70
N HIS A 6 20.18 -3.17 -14.65
CA HIS A 6 18.83 -2.72 -14.95
C HIS A 6 18.21 -3.59 -16.04
N LEU A 7 17.11 -4.27 -15.72
CA LEU A 7 16.36 -5.09 -16.65
C LEU A 7 15.17 -4.28 -17.22
N ARG A 8 15.14 -4.09 -18.53
CA ARG A 8 14.11 -3.30 -19.23
C ARG A 8 12.69 -3.86 -19.09
N CYS A 9 12.53 -5.15 -18.75
CA CYS A 9 11.21 -5.74 -18.52
C CYS A 9 10.46 -5.16 -17.31
N PHE A 10 11.12 -4.34 -16.49
CA PHE A 10 10.50 -3.57 -15.40
C PHE A 10 10.23 -2.11 -15.76
N ASP A 11 10.61 -1.65 -16.97
CA ASP A 11 10.29 -0.29 -17.42
C ASP A 11 8.83 -0.23 -17.88
N TYR A 12 8.13 0.80 -17.44
CA TYR A 12 6.73 0.99 -17.82
C TYR A 12 6.62 1.56 -19.25
N PRO A 13 5.72 1.04 -20.10
CA PRO A 13 4.81 -0.07 -19.84
C PRO A 13 5.51 -1.44 -19.88
N PHE A 14 5.19 -2.32 -18.94
CA PHE A 14 5.73 -3.67 -18.85
C PHE A 14 4.61 -4.72 -18.95
N ASP A 15 4.98 -5.98 -19.19
CA ASP A 15 4.06 -7.12 -19.18
C ASP A 15 3.98 -7.74 -17.77
N PRO A 16 2.84 -7.56 -17.05
CA PRO A 16 2.67 -8.12 -15.72
C PRO A 16 2.71 -9.66 -15.70
N ALA A 17 2.16 -10.31 -16.74
CA ALA A 17 2.12 -11.76 -16.82
C ALA A 17 3.54 -12.34 -16.97
N PHE A 18 4.40 -11.71 -17.77
CA PHE A 18 5.79 -12.08 -17.89
C PHE A 18 6.52 -12.01 -16.55
N ILE A 19 6.35 -10.90 -15.80
CA ILE A 19 7.00 -10.73 -14.49
C ILE A 19 6.55 -11.82 -13.52
N LEU A 20 5.24 -12.08 -13.41
CA LEU A 20 4.69 -13.10 -12.54
C LEU A 20 5.20 -14.50 -12.89
N GLN A 21 5.26 -14.83 -14.19
CA GLN A 21 5.72 -16.12 -14.67
C GLN A 21 7.22 -16.33 -14.45
N LYS A 22 8.04 -15.29 -14.69
CA LYS A 22 9.50 -15.38 -14.66
C LYS A 22 10.13 -14.93 -13.34
N LYS A 23 9.36 -14.61 -12.32
CA LYS A 23 9.82 -14.01 -11.06
C LYS A 23 11.05 -14.69 -10.44
N ARG A 24 11.15 -16.03 -10.44
CA ARG A 24 12.30 -16.75 -9.87
C ARG A 24 13.59 -16.52 -10.68
N ALA A 25 13.50 -16.53 -12.00
CA ALA A 25 14.65 -16.28 -12.88
C ALA A 25 15.12 -14.84 -12.79
N LEU A 26 14.16 -13.90 -12.84
CA LEU A 26 14.43 -12.46 -12.69
C LEU A 26 15.08 -12.14 -11.33
N ARG A 27 14.57 -12.72 -10.25
CA ARG A 27 15.17 -12.55 -8.91
C ARG A 27 16.63 -13.00 -8.87
N ARG A 28 16.92 -14.20 -9.39
CA ARG A 28 18.29 -14.72 -9.42
C ARG A 28 19.22 -13.82 -10.22
N GLU A 29 18.77 -13.32 -11.37
CA GLU A 29 19.53 -12.41 -12.22
C GLU A 29 19.81 -11.07 -11.56
N LEU A 30 18.79 -10.48 -10.90
CA LEU A 30 18.92 -9.20 -10.20
C LEU A 30 19.81 -9.29 -8.95
N LEU A 31 19.72 -10.39 -8.19
CA LEU A 31 20.56 -10.61 -7.01
C LEU A 31 22.05 -10.81 -7.34
N ALA A 32 22.37 -11.22 -8.56
CA ALA A 32 23.75 -11.30 -9.04
C ALA A 32 24.36 -9.94 -9.40
N SER A 33 23.58 -8.85 -9.28
CA SER A 33 24.06 -7.49 -9.56
C SER A 33 24.97 -6.99 -8.46
N GLU A 34 26.05 -6.31 -8.83
CA GLU A 34 26.93 -5.62 -7.89
C GLU A 34 26.35 -4.24 -7.50
N GLY A 35 26.78 -3.71 -6.34
CA GLY A 35 26.42 -2.36 -5.90
C GLY A 35 24.98 -2.18 -5.42
N LEU A 36 24.30 -3.26 -5.09
CA LEU A 36 22.99 -3.20 -4.42
C LEU A 36 23.11 -2.61 -3.02
N VAL A 37 22.28 -1.62 -2.72
CA VAL A 37 22.27 -0.96 -1.40
C VAL A 37 21.28 -1.68 -0.49
N PRO A 38 21.72 -2.25 0.65
CA PRO A 38 20.80 -2.91 1.58
C PRO A 38 19.85 -1.90 2.22
N LYS A 39 18.58 -2.27 2.36
CA LYS A 39 17.53 -1.50 3.02
C LYS A 39 16.55 -2.41 3.74
N LYS A 40 16.24 -2.05 4.98
CA LYS A 40 15.24 -2.74 5.80
C LYS A 40 13.85 -2.18 5.50
N VAL A 41 13.00 -3.01 4.92
CA VAL A 41 11.64 -2.65 4.48
C VAL A 41 10.62 -3.42 5.30
N ALA A 42 9.86 -2.74 6.14
CA ALA A 42 8.74 -3.37 6.84
C ALA A 42 7.47 -3.27 5.98
N ILE A 43 6.75 -4.38 5.84
CA ILE A 43 5.43 -4.43 5.21
C ILE A 43 4.41 -4.81 6.29
N LEU A 44 3.54 -3.87 6.62
CA LEU A 44 2.42 -4.08 7.52
C LEU A 44 1.14 -4.08 6.71
N SER A 45 0.24 -5.02 6.94
CA SER A 45 -0.90 -5.13 6.02
C SER A 45 -2.19 -5.59 6.68
N GLY A 46 -3.30 -5.18 6.05
CA GLY A 46 -4.64 -5.65 6.36
C GLY A 46 -5.10 -6.84 5.51
N SER A 47 -4.21 -7.41 4.68
CA SER A 47 -4.50 -8.52 3.77
C SER A 47 -3.26 -9.39 3.57
N THR A 48 -3.39 -10.49 2.83
CA THR A 48 -2.24 -11.32 2.46
C THR A 48 -1.29 -10.56 1.52
N VAL A 49 0.01 -10.57 1.81
CA VAL A 49 1.03 -9.81 1.06
C VAL A 49 2.22 -10.64 0.57
N GLY A 50 2.18 -11.96 0.69
CA GLY A 50 3.32 -12.79 0.32
C GLY A 50 3.79 -12.59 -1.12
N GLU A 51 2.87 -12.54 -2.07
CA GLU A 51 3.20 -12.30 -3.48
C GLU A 51 3.56 -10.83 -3.73
N ILE A 52 2.91 -9.88 -3.06
CA ILE A 52 3.27 -8.45 -3.12
C ILE A 52 4.73 -8.27 -2.69
N LYS A 53 5.15 -8.86 -1.57
CA LYS A 53 6.54 -8.85 -1.10
C LYS A 53 7.50 -9.39 -2.17
N ASN A 54 7.18 -10.55 -2.77
CA ASN A 54 8.04 -11.20 -3.75
C ASN A 54 8.21 -10.36 -5.02
N ILE A 55 7.15 -9.71 -5.49
CA ILE A 55 7.22 -8.87 -6.69
C ILE A 55 7.82 -7.51 -6.38
N LEU A 56 7.52 -6.91 -5.22
CA LEU A 56 8.14 -5.67 -4.77
C LEU A 56 9.67 -5.81 -4.65
N GLU A 57 10.17 -6.97 -4.17
CA GLU A 57 11.59 -7.27 -4.16
C GLU A 57 12.23 -7.11 -5.54
N LEU A 58 11.59 -7.60 -6.59
CA LEU A 58 12.11 -7.50 -7.96
C LEU A 58 12.26 -6.05 -8.43
N PHE A 59 11.22 -5.24 -8.22
CA PHE A 59 11.27 -3.82 -8.59
C PHE A 59 12.31 -3.04 -7.79
N LEU A 60 12.48 -3.35 -6.50
CA LEU A 60 13.50 -2.73 -5.65
C LEU A 60 14.91 -3.16 -6.07
N LEU A 61 15.14 -4.44 -6.34
CA LEU A 61 16.42 -4.94 -6.86
C LEU A 61 16.77 -4.28 -8.19
N ASN A 62 15.80 -4.16 -9.11
CA ASN A 62 15.99 -3.46 -10.38
C ASN A 62 16.32 -1.97 -10.21
N ALA A 63 15.90 -1.37 -9.09
CA ALA A 63 16.26 -0.01 -8.70
C ALA A 63 17.61 0.09 -7.95
N GLY A 64 18.35 -1.01 -7.80
CA GLY A 64 19.62 -1.06 -7.07
C GLY A 64 19.48 -1.09 -5.54
N ILE A 65 18.30 -1.47 -5.04
CA ILE A 65 18.01 -1.62 -3.61
C ILE A 65 17.89 -3.11 -3.29
N ARG A 66 18.66 -3.60 -2.32
CA ARG A 66 18.54 -4.96 -1.78
C ARG A 66 17.67 -4.93 -0.53
N PRO A 67 16.38 -5.27 -0.63
CA PRO A 67 15.52 -5.21 0.54
C PRO A 67 15.78 -6.40 1.49
N GLU A 68 15.83 -6.11 2.78
CA GLU A 68 15.58 -7.05 3.85
C GLU A 68 14.17 -6.78 4.36
N PHE A 69 13.29 -7.79 4.36
CA PHE A 69 11.90 -7.60 4.68
C PHE A 69 11.55 -8.07 6.09
N TYR A 70 10.84 -7.21 6.81
CA TYR A 70 9.95 -7.59 7.88
C TYR A 70 8.53 -7.64 7.32
N VAL A 71 7.80 -8.70 7.58
CA VAL A 71 6.38 -8.80 7.23
C VAL A 71 5.60 -8.98 8.52
N GLY A 72 4.77 -8.00 8.83
CA GLY A 72 3.92 -8.02 10.02
C GLY A 72 2.92 -9.17 10.02
N GLY A 73 2.33 -9.45 11.17
CA GLY A 73 1.28 -10.45 11.31
C GLY A 73 0.06 -10.11 10.44
N TYR A 74 -0.66 -11.15 9.99
CA TYR A 74 -1.86 -10.95 9.17
C TYR A 74 -2.87 -10.04 9.88
N ALA A 75 -3.22 -8.93 9.23
CA ALA A 75 -4.14 -7.90 9.72
C ALA A 75 -3.76 -7.24 11.06
N LEU A 76 -2.50 -7.38 11.51
CA LEU A 76 -2.00 -6.76 12.75
C LEU A 76 -1.31 -5.40 12.54
N PHE A 77 -1.48 -4.78 11.37
CA PHE A 77 -0.84 -3.49 11.05
C PHE A 77 -1.14 -2.39 12.07
N TYR A 78 -2.37 -2.38 12.60
CA TYR A 78 -2.80 -1.38 13.57
C TYR A 78 -2.13 -1.61 14.94
N GLU A 79 -2.16 -2.85 15.42
CA GLU A 79 -1.60 -3.27 16.70
C GLU A 79 -0.09 -3.06 16.74
N GLU A 80 0.63 -3.50 15.69
CA GLU A 80 2.07 -3.35 15.60
C GLU A 80 2.51 -1.88 15.55
N LEU A 81 1.76 -1.03 14.84
CA LEU A 81 2.05 0.40 14.81
C LEU A 81 1.66 1.13 16.09
N THR A 82 0.62 0.70 16.81
CA THR A 82 0.04 1.47 17.92
C THR A 82 0.54 0.99 19.28
N PHE A 83 0.56 -0.31 19.51
CA PHE A 83 0.75 -0.88 20.86
C PHE A 83 2.07 -1.58 21.06
N ASP A 84 2.70 -2.12 20.01
CA ASP A 84 3.91 -2.93 20.10
C ASP A 84 5.18 -2.05 20.01
N ALA A 85 5.36 -1.22 21.04
CA ALA A 85 6.46 -0.25 21.08
C ALA A 85 7.85 -0.89 21.10
N ASP A 86 8.01 -2.05 21.76
CA ASP A 86 9.26 -2.77 21.96
C ASP A 86 9.30 -4.12 21.25
N GLY A 87 8.37 -4.35 20.32
CA GLY A 87 8.18 -5.61 19.65
C GLY A 87 9.11 -5.88 18.46
N ALA A 88 8.74 -6.90 17.69
CA ALA A 88 9.55 -7.38 16.58
C ALA A 88 9.80 -6.32 15.50
N LEU A 89 8.83 -5.45 15.22
CA LEU A 89 8.98 -4.33 14.28
C LEU A 89 10.03 -3.33 14.77
N ALA A 90 9.99 -2.96 16.04
CA ALA A 90 10.99 -2.05 16.63
C ALA A 90 12.39 -2.68 16.64
N ALA A 91 12.52 -3.95 17.02
CA ALA A 91 13.77 -4.70 16.99
C ALA A 91 14.34 -4.85 15.57
N PHE A 92 13.46 -4.95 14.54
CA PHE A 92 13.89 -4.94 13.15
C PHE A 92 14.51 -3.62 12.72
N ALA A 93 14.15 -2.49 13.34
CA ALA A 93 14.62 -1.14 13.02
C ALA A 93 14.53 -0.82 11.52
N PRO A 94 13.32 -0.66 10.97
CA PRO A 94 13.11 -0.47 9.53
C PRO A 94 13.68 0.85 9.02
N ASP A 95 14.25 0.84 7.81
CA ASP A 95 14.59 2.05 7.05
C ASP A 95 13.34 2.70 6.44
N ILE A 96 12.26 1.93 6.26
CA ILE A 96 10.97 2.37 5.73
C ILE A 96 9.86 1.39 6.13
N ILE A 97 8.67 1.92 6.38
CA ILE A 97 7.46 1.14 6.63
C ILE A 97 6.49 1.35 5.47
N TYR A 98 6.04 0.25 4.85
CA TYR A 98 4.93 0.25 3.89
C TYR A 98 3.70 -0.36 4.54
N VAL A 99 2.65 0.44 4.70
CA VAL A 99 1.36 0.01 5.24
C VAL A 99 0.41 -0.25 4.08
N HIS A 100 0.15 -1.54 3.80
CA HIS A 100 -0.73 -1.99 2.73
C HIS A 100 -2.11 -2.34 3.27
N THR A 101 -3.09 -1.48 2.99
CA THR A 101 -4.48 -1.66 3.40
C THR A 101 -5.45 -1.48 2.24
N SER A 102 -6.70 -1.82 2.45
CA SER A 102 -7.78 -1.70 1.48
C SER A 102 -9.01 -1.11 2.14
N ALA A 103 -10.04 -0.75 1.37
CA ALA A 103 -11.32 -0.31 1.91
C ALA A 103 -11.97 -1.34 2.87
N ARG A 104 -11.53 -2.61 2.83
CA ARG A 104 -11.97 -3.67 3.75
C ARG A 104 -11.44 -3.50 5.18
N ASN A 105 -10.41 -2.68 5.37
CA ASN A 105 -9.81 -2.39 6.67
C ASN A 105 -10.43 -1.18 7.38
N LEU A 106 -11.40 -0.52 6.74
CA LEU A 106 -12.22 0.52 7.36
C LEU A 106 -13.23 -0.13 8.30
N GLY A 107 -13.20 0.26 9.58
CA GLY A 107 -13.94 -0.42 10.65
C GLY A 107 -15.29 0.20 10.98
N ASN A 108 -15.35 1.53 11.09
CA ASN A 108 -16.52 2.25 11.57
C ASN A 108 -17.47 2.69 10.44
N LEU A 109 -17.84 1.74 9.56
CA LEU A 109 -18.75 2.03 8.46
C LEU A 109 -20.17 2.29 8.98
N PRO A 110 -20.89 3.30 8.44
CA PRO A 110 -22.26 3.55 8.79
C PRO A 110 -23.17 2.38 8.39
N LEU A 111 -24.16 2.09 9.23
CA LEU A 111 -25.22 1.13 8.95
C LEU A 111 -26.44 1.87 8.36
N GLN A 112 -27.25 1.17 7.57
CA GLN A 112 -28.48 1.74 7.01
C GLN A 112 -29.51 2.17 8.06
N THR A 113 -29.35 1.70 9.30
CA THR A 113 -30.22 2.01 10.44
C THR A 113 -29.73 3.18 11.28
N ASP A 114 -28.52 3.69 11.02
CA ASP A 114 -27.96 4.83 11.72
C ASP A 114 -28.72 6.12 11.36
N THR A 115 -28.76 7.09 12.25
CA THR A 115 -29.13 8.45 11.86
C THR A 115 -27.98 9.12 11.10
N PRO A 116 -28.23 10.22 10.36
CA PRO A 116 -27.15 10.97 9.73
C PRO A 116 -26.06 11.42 10.71
N GLU A 117 -26.44 11.80 11.95
CA GLU A 117 -25.53 12.21 13.01
C GLU A 117 -24.67 11.03 13.47
N GLN A 118 -25.26 9.85 13.65
CA GLN A 118 -24.53 8.63 13.99
C GLN A 118 -23.55 8.21 12.89
N ALA A 119 -23.93 8.38 11.63
CA ALA A 119 -23.04 8.13 10.50
C ALA A 119 -21.82 9.07 10.51
N GLU A 120 -22.03 10.35 10.88
CA GLU A 120 -20.94 11.33 11.01
C GLU A 120 -20.03 11.03 12.21
N GLU A 121 -20.58 10.61 13.34
CA GLU A 121 -19.82 10.18 14.52
C GLU A 121 -18.93 8.98 14.19
N LYS A 122 -19.44 7.99 13.44
CA LYS A 122 -18.65 6.84 12.98
C LYS A 122 -17.51 7.25 12.05
N PHE A 123 -17.78 8.18 11.13
CA PHE A 123 -16.73 8.71 10.27
C PHE A 123 -15.63 9.42 11.08
N ALA A 124 -16.01 10.27 12.03
CA ALA A 124 -15.07 10.95 12.91
C ALA A 124 -14.24 9.97 13.75
N ALA A 125 -14.86 8.92 14.29
CA ALA A 125 -14.18 7.86 15.02
C ALA A 125 -13.17 7.10 14.13
N GLU A 126 -13.53 6.81 12.87
CA GLU A 126 -12.61 6.18 11.93
C GLU A 126 -11.42 7.08 11.59
N CYS A 127 -11.65 8.37 11.34
CA CYS A 127 -10.57 9.33 11.15
C CYS A 127 -9.62 9.37 12.35
N ALA A 128 -10.16 9.43 13.57
CA ALA A 128 -9.37 9.44 14.79
C ALA A 128 -8.53 8.17 14.96
N ARG A 129 -9.09 7.00 14.62
CA ARG A 129 -8.40 5.71 14.64
C ARG A 129 -7.16 5.71 13.73
N TRP A 130 -7.33 6.11 12.47
CA TRP A 130 -6.24 6.15 11.51
C TRP A 130 -5.18 7.20 11.87
N GLN A 131 -5.60 8.40 12.23
CA GLN A 131 -4.67 9.46 12.66
C GLN A 131 -3.89 9.06 13.92
N GLY A 132 -4.53 8.38 14.86
CA GLY A 132 -3.87 7.83 16.05
C GLY A 132 -2.77 6.83 15.70
N MET A 133 -3.05 5.93 14.77
CA MET A 133 -2.08 4.96 14.26
C MET A 133 -0.90 5.65 13.56
N TRP A 134 -1.15 6.64 12.70
CA TRP A 134 -0.08 7.36 12.00
C TRP A 134 0.79 8.19 12.95
N LYS A 135 0.19 8.81 13.97
CA LYS A 135 0.94 9.49 15.03
C LYS A 135 1.85 8.51 15.77
N ALA A 136 1.34 7.33 16.10
CA ALA A 136 2.13 6.29 16.75
C ALA A 136 3.27 5.77 15.86
N ALA A 137 3.07 5.66 14.55
CA ALA A 137 4.09 5.24 13.59
C ALA A 137 5.32 6.17 13.55
N ALA A 138 5.17 7.44 13.91
CA ALA A 138 6.27 8.41 13.95
C ALA A 138 7.41 8.01 14.90
N ARG A 139 7.13 7.18 15.93
CA ARG A 139 8.14 6.68 16.86
C ARG A 139 9.26 5.85 16.22
N PHE A 140 9.00 5.24 15.07
CA PHE A 140 10.01 4.45 14.36
C PHE A 140 11.06 5.32 13.66
N GLY A 141 10.86 6.63 13.55
CA GLY A 141 11.85 7.58 13.01
C GLY A 141 12.18 7.37 11.53
N CYS A 142 11.44 6.55 10.82
CA CYS A 142 11.64 6.26 9.41
C CYS A 142 10.45 6.71 8.55
N PRO A 143 10.63 6.86 7.22
CA PRO A 143 9.53 7.13 6.30
C PRO A 143 8.43 6.08 6.36
N VAL A 144 7.17 6.52 6.29
CA VAL A 144 5.98 5.68 6.18
C VAL A 144 5.35 5.90 4.81
N VAL A 145 5.13 4.84 4.08
CA VAL A 145 4.32 4.82 2.85
C VAL A 145 2.99 4.17 3.19
N GLN A 146 1.89 4.90 3.03
CA GLN A 146 0.54 4.42 3.25
C GLN A 146 -0.26 4.57 1.95
N ASN A 147 -0.92 3.50 1.50
CA ASN A 147 -1.87 3.65 0.42
C ASN A 147 -3.21 4.22 0.93
N ASN A 148 -3.87 5.02 0.08
CA ASN A 148 -5.27 5.33 0.27
C ASN A 148 -6.14 4.12 -0.12
N PHE A 149 -7.46 4.29 -0.16
CA PHE A 149 -8.40 3.19 -0.32
C PHE A 149 -9.00 3.19 -1.71
N GLU A 150 -9.07 2.01 -2.32
CA GLU A 150 -9.83 1.77 -3.55
C GLU A 150 -11.33 1.98 -3.32
N LEU A 151 -12.04 2.39 -4.37
CA LEU A 151 -13.50 2.47 -4.32
C LEU A 151 -14.11 1.07 -4.18
N PRO A 152 -15.23 0.94 -3.43
CA PRO A 152 -15.91 -0.34 -3.32
C PRO A 152 -16.43 -0.80 -4.67
N GLY A 153 -16.17 -2.07 -5.04
CA GLY A 153 -16.65 -2.67 -6.29
C GLY A 153 -18.17 -2.84 -6.34
N LEU A 154 -18.85 -2.90 -5.18
CA LEU A 154 -20.30 -2.97 -5.07
C LEU A 154 -20.86 -1.71 -4.43
N ARG A 155 -21.77 -1.03 -5.14
CA ARG A 155 -22.52 0.11 -4.63
C ARG A 155 -23.94 -0.34 -4.26
N VAL A 156 -24.21 -0.46 -2.95
CA VAL A 156 -25.50 -0.97 -2.45
C VAL A 156 -26.64 -0.01 -2.75
N MET A 157 -26.36 1.30 -2.75
CA MET A 157 -27.35 2.36 -2.96
C MET A 157 -27.28 2.97 -4.38
N GLY A 158 -26.61 2.30 -5.33
CA GLY A 158 -26.43 2.82 -6.69
C GLY A 158 -25.74 4.18 -6.69
N SER A 159 -26.31 5.18 -7.40
CA SER A 159 -25.73 6.53 -7.46
C SER A 159 -25.82 7.28 -6.13
N MET A 160 -26.77 6.93 -5.25
CA MET A 160 -26.92 7.53 -3.93
C MET A 160 -25.76 7.19 -3.00
N ASP A 161 -25.04 6.11 -3.27
CA ASP A 161 -23.86 5.70 -2.49
C ASP A 161 -22.73 6.77 -2.44
N ALA A 162 -22.73 7.69 -3.40
CA ALA A 162 -21.79 8.81 -3.45
C ALA A 162 -22.23 10.04 -2.65
N VAL A 163 -23.54 10.18 -2.31
CA VAL A 163 -24.12 11.38 -1.70
C VAL A 163 -24.68 11.13 -0.31
N ASP A 164 -25.29 9.95 -0.10
CA ASP A 164 -25.93 9.59 1.16
C ASP A 164 -24.90 9.41 2.29
N PRO A 165 -25.18 9.87 3.53
CA PRO A 165 -24.29 9.68 4.68
C PRO A 165 -23.90 8.22 4.96
N HIS A 166 -24.75 7.26 4.59
CA HIS A 166 -24.53 5.82 4.77
C HIS A 166 -23.76 5.18 3.60
N GLY A 167 -23.52 5.94 2.52
CA GLY A 167 -22.90 5.45 1.30
C GLY A 167 -21.41 5.12 1.49
N ARG A 168 -21.03 3.91 1.09
CA ARG A 168 -19.61 3.47 1.17
C ARG A 168 -18.68 4.27 0.27
N VAL A 169 -19.13 4.64 -0.93
CA VAL A 169 -18.34 5.48 -1.85
C VAL A 169 -18.09 6.84 -1.23
N ARG A 170 -19.12 7.47 -0.63
CA ARG A 170 -18.95 8.73 0.10
C ARG A 170 -17.96 8.59 1.24
N PHE A 171 -18.08 7.53 2.05
CA PHE A 171 -17.19 7.29 3.18
C PHE A 171 -15.73 7.14 2.73
N VAL A 172 -15.46 6.30 1.73
CA VAL A 172 -14.10 6.09 1.18
C VAL A 172 -13.52 7.37 0.60
N ASN A 173 -14.30 8.15 -0.17
CA ASN A 173 -13.84 9.41 -0.73
C ASN A 173 -13.42 10.41 0.36
N ARG A 174 -14.19 10.50 1.45
CA ARG A 174 -13.86 11.36 2.59
C ARG A 174 -12.62 10.88 3.33
N MET A 175 -12.46 9.57 3.52
CA MET A 175 -11.26 8.98 4.11
C MET A 175 -10.03 9.27 3.25
N ASN A 176 -10.13 9.15 1.92
CA ASN A 176 -9.04 9.43 1.00
C ASN A 176 -8.65 10.92 1.02
N ALA A 177 -9.62 11.82 1.11
CA ALA A 177 -9.36 13.26 1.26
C ALA A 177 -8.61 13.54 2.58
N MET A 178 -9.08 13.01 3.70
CA MET A 178 -8.43 13.17 5.01
C MET A 178 -6.99 12.61 5.00
N LEU A 179 -6.76 11.46 4.36
CA LEU A 179 -5.43 10.87 4.23
C LEU A 179 -4.50 11.73 3.34
N ALA A 180 -5.01 12.33 2.28
CA ALA A 180 -4.26 13.25 1.43
C ALA A 180 -3.84 14.51 2.20
N ASP A 181 -4.76 15.10 2.97
CA ASP A 181 -4.47 16.24 3.83
C ASP A 181 -3.43 15.91 4.91
N TRP A 182 -3.55 14.72 5.51
CA TRP A 182 -2.56 14.21 6.47
C TRP A 182 -1.18 14.07 5.84
N ALA A 183 -1.09 13.46 4.67
CA ALA A 183 0.17 13.25 3.96
C ALA A 183 0.83 14.58 3.57
N ALA A 184 0.03 15.55 3.13
CA ALA A 184 0.52 16.88 2.78
C ALA A 184 1.08 17.66 3.99
N ALA A 185 0.54 17.43 5.18
CA ALA A 185 0.91 18.12 6.41
C ALA A 185 2.00 17.41 7.23
N THR A 186 2.30 16.13 6.95
CA THR A 186 3.15 15.29 7.81
C THR A 186 4.48 14.95 7.11
N PRO A 187 5.62 15.46 7.59
CA PRO A 187 6.93 15.08 7.07
C PRO A 187 7.18 13.57 7.18
N ASN A 188 7.87 13.00 6.19
CA ASN A 188 8.20 11.57 6.12
C ASN A 188 6.98 10.63 6.03
N PHE A 189 5.79 11.15 5.75
CA PHE A 189 4.62 10.38 5.44
C PHE A 189 4.28 10.54 3.95
N TYR A 190 4.23 9.42 3.22
CA TYR A 190 4.08 9.41 1.77
C TYR A 190 2.81 8.65 1.38
N LEU A 191 1.97 9.30 0.60
CA LEU A 191 0.76 8.70 0.07
C LEU A 191 1.08 7.86 -1.18
N HIS A 192 0.63 6.61 -1.19
CA HIS A 192 0.49 5.80 -2.39
C HIS A 192 -0.98 5.85 -2.87
N ASP A 193 -1.24 6.46 -4.02
CA ASP A 193 -2.60 6.64 -4.53
C ASP A 193 -3.15 5.36 -5.17
N LEU A 194 -3.59 4.44 -4.31
CA LEU A 194 -4.23 3.19 -4.70
C LEU A 194 -5.60 3.42 -5.33
N CYS A 195 -6.32 4.46 -4.91
CA CYS A 195 -7.62 4.82 -5.46
C CYS A 195 -7.51 5.09 -6.97
N TRP A 196 -6.55 5.94 -7.37
CA TRP A 196 -6.29 6.20 -8.78
C TRP A 196 -5.81 4.93 -9.51
N LEU A 197 -4.89 4.17 -8.91
CA LEU A 197 -4.32 2.98 -9.53
C LEU A 197 -5.38 1.93 -9.81
N SER A 198 -6.29 1.67 -8.87
CA SER A 198 -7.39 0.73 -9.04
C SER A 198 -8.40 1.20 -10.08
N ALA A 199 -8.69 2.51 -10.13
CA ALA A 199 -9.56 3.11 -11.12
C ALA A 199 -8.97 3.02 -12.55
N SER A 200 -7.65 3.16 -12.71
CA SER A 200 -6.97 3.11 -14.01
C SER A 200 -7.09 1.77 -14.73
N VAL A 201 -7.29 0.68 -13.99
CA VAL A 201 -7.51 -0.67 -14.54
C VAL A 201 -8.98 -1.11 -14.46
N GLY A 202 -9.81 -0.32 -13.79
CA GLY A 202 -11.22 -0.61 -13.53
C GLY A 202 -11.46 -1.26 -12.18
N VAL A 203 -12.33 -0.64 -11.38
CA VAL A 203 -12.62 -1.06 -9.99
C VAL A 203 -13.07 -2.52 -9.91
N ASP A 204 -13.94 -2.97 -10.82
CA ASP A 204 -14.43 -4.34 -10.85
C ASP A 204 -13.32 -5.35 -11.18
N SER A 205 -12.39 -4.97 -12.07
CA SER A 205 -11.23 -5.79 -12.41
C SER A 205 -10.22 -5.87 -11.26
N TRP A 206 -10.02 -4.74 -10.56
CA TRP A 206 -9.13 -4.67 -9.41
C TRP A 206 -9.61 -5.52 -8.24
N CYS A 207 -10.90 -5.36 -7.90
CA CYS A 207 -11.54 -6.05 -6.78
C CYS A 207 -11.96 -7.47 -7.17
N ALA A 208 -11.04 -8.44 -7.11
CA ALA A 208 -11.34 -9.84 -7.39
C ALA A 208 -11.91 -10.55 -6.15
N PRO A 209 -13.26 -10.73 -6.03
CA PRO A 209 -13.85 -11.40 -4.87
C PRO A 209 -13.30 -12.79 -4.63
N ALA A 210 -12.99 -13.55 -5.69
CA ALA A 210 -12.42 -14.88 -5.60
C ALA A 210 -11.05 -14.88 -4.91
N ALA A 211 -10.18 -13.92 -5.22
CA ALA A 211 -8.86 -13.80 -4.59
C ALA A 211 -8.98 -13.48 -3.08
N TRP A 212 -9.97 -12.67 -2.71
CA TRP A 212 -10.24 -12.36 -1.31
C TRP A 212 -10.77 -13.58 -0.53
N TYR A 213 -11.78 -14.26 -1.07
CA TYR A 213 -12.37 -15.41 -0.35
C TYR A 213 -11.41 -16.58 -0.24
N ALA A 214 -10.64 -16.87 -1.29
CA ALA A 214 -9.72 -18.01 -1.31
C ALA A 214 -8.41 -17.73 -0.55
N TYR A 215 -7.84 -16.53 -0.68
CA TYR A 215 -6.47 -16.24 -0.26
C TYR A 215 -6.29 -14.95 0.54
N LYS A 216 -7.37 -14.19 0.76
CA LYS A 216 -7.33 -12.88 1.44
C LYS A 216 -6.45 -11.83 0.76
N TYR A 217 -6.26 -11.90 -0.56
CA TYR A 217 -5.69 -10.80 -1.33
C TYR A 217 -6.75 -9.75 -1.59
N ALA A 218 -6.40 -8.46 -1.35
CA ALA A 218 -7.32 -7.33 -1.53
C ALA A 218 -7.48 -6.90 -3.00
N LEU A 219 -6.66 -7.44 -3.91
CA LEU A 219 -6.65 -7.15 -5.34
C LEU A 219 -6.48 -8.43 -6.14
N ASP A 220 -6.81 -8.38 -7.44
CA ASP A 220 -6.49 -9.48 -8.36
C ASP A 220 -4.97 -9.60 -8.54
N MET A 221 -4.49 -10.82 -8.54
CA MET A 221 -3.05 -11.14 -8.58
C MET A 221 -2.35 -10.62 -9.83
N GLN A 222 -3.06 -10.49 -10.95
CA GLN A 222 -2.49 -9.93 -12.19
C GLN A 222 -2.04 -8.47 -12.05
N TYR A 223 -2.63 -7.70 -11.11
CA TYR A 223 -2.28 -6.31 -10.88
C TYR A 223 -1.21 -6.10 -9.78
N ILE A 224 -0.74 -7.17 -9.13
CA ILE A 224 0.36 -7.08 -8.16
C ILE A 224 1.62 -6.41 -8.76
N PRO A 225 2.07 -6.73 -10.00
CA PRO A 225 3.21 -6.02 -10.57
C PRO A 225 2.98 -4.52 -10.75
N LEU A 226 1.77 -4.10 -11.10
CA LEU A 226 1.42 -2.68 -11.24
C LEU A 226 1.46 -1.95 -9.88
N LEU A 227 0.87 -2.57 -8.84
CA LEU A 227 0.95 -2.10 -7.46
C LEU A 227 2.41 -1.95 -7.02
N CYS A 228 3.21 -3.00 -7.19
CA CYS A 228 4.60 -3.03 -6.76
C CYS A 228 5.49 -2.03 -7.50
N HIS A 229 5.26 -1.82 -8.81
CA HIS A 229 5.93 -0.77 -9.57
C HIS A 229 5.65 0.61 -8.99
N SER A 230 4.38 0.92 -8.68
CA SER A 230 4.00 2.20 -8.10
C SER A 230 4.63 2.42 -6.72
N VAL A 231 4.54 1.43 -5.82
CA VAL A 231 5.16 1.49 -4.48
C VAL A 231 6.68 1.59 -4.57
N ALA A 232 7.32 0.79 -5.44
CA ALA A 232 8.78 0.84 -5.62
C ALA A 232 9.26 2.20 -6.14
N ASN A 233 8.46 2.90 -6.96
CA ASN A 233 8.77 4.25 -7.42
C ASN A 233 8.80 5.25 -6.27
N ILE A 234 7.91 5.14 -5.28
CA ILE A 234 7.94 5.95 -4.07
C ILE A 234 9.18 5.62 -3.24
N ILE A 235 9.40 4.34 -2.95
CA ILE A 235 10.53 3.87 -2.12
C ILE A 235 11.88 4.30 -2.71
N LYS A 236 12.08 4.08 -4.03
CA LYS A 236 13.33 4.49 -4.68
C LYS A 236 13.53 6.00 -4.65
N SER A 237 12.44 6.78 -4.72
CA SER A 237 12.50 8.24 -4.64
C SER A 237 12.96 8.70 -3.26
N ILE A 238 12.42 8.11 -2.20
CA ILE A 238 12.81 8.39 -0.81
C ILE A 238 14.31 8.11 -0.60
N PHE A 239 14.83 7.04 -1.18
CA PHE A 239 16.26 6.69 -1.07
C PHE A 239 17.17 7.34 -2.13
N GLY A 240 16.68 8.34 -2.86
CA GLY A 240 17.48 9.09 -3.83
C GLY A 240 17.92 8.28 -5.06
N LYS A 241 17.18 7.22 -5.41
CA LYS A 241 17.48 6.34 -6.55
C LYS A 241 16.76 6.76 -7.84
N ASN A 242 16.36 8.02 -7.95
CA ASN A 242 15.69 8.54 -9.15
C ASN A 242 16.68 8.86 -10.26
N LYS A 243 16.30 8.58 -11.50
CA LYS A 243 16.91 9.21 -12.67
C LYS A 243 16.44 10.67 -12.68
N LYS A 244 17.37 11.63 -12.86
CA LYS A 244 17.00 13.04 -13.07
C LYS A 244 16.29 13.12 -14.42
N GLY A 245 15.01 13.50 -14.41
CA GLY A 245 14.31 13.95 -15.60
C GLY A 245 14.62 15.44 -15.79
N VAL A 246 15.07 15.82 -16.97
CA VAL A 246 15.05 17.23 -17.41
C VAL A 246 13.69 17.42 -18.08
N VAL A 247 12.84 18.29 -17.52
CA VAL A 247 11.59 18.74 -18.15
C VAL A 247 11.91 19.98 -18.95
#